data_6112948bca81617f3de8a0f26f2b0f52
#
_entry.id   6112948bca81617f3de8a0f26f2b0f52
#
_cell.length_a   1.000
_cell.length_b   1.000
_cell.length_c   1.000
_cell.angle_alpha   90.00
_cell.angle_beta   90.00
_cell.angle_gamma   90.00
#
_symmetry.space_group_name_H-M   'P 1'
#
loop_
_entity.id
_entity.type
_entity.pdbx_description
1 polymer ?
#
loop_
_entity_poly.entity_id
_entity_poly.type
_entity_poly.pdbx_seq_one_letter_code
_entity_poly.pdbx_strand_id
1 'polypeptide(L)'
;MIDFGIDQFTLTLYVDEDEYLAYDCNYFQLVLRRFSNELYLEEIFGKPVLLPHGDGWYNCIYDFGFDNRHLYFKYNDEILSNQMSIVFHAETLREFLRSYRNKIDSSITVFRLLKKLSTLGKVRLSRLDIAIDFIDEGVSVDDLAKRINDYNVIVTNSRRSVISPEDVNQIGSGGKVETLYINRRTSASFLRIYDKKKEVLQKDSSFLKTAMECENWTRIELELKKYGSVAKLNL
;
A
#
# COMPACT_ATOMS: atom_id res chain seq x y z
N MET A 1 15.75 -16.67 3.24
CA MET A 1 14.43 -16.80 2.53
C MET A 1 14.10 -15.49 1.84
N ILE A 2 13.71 -15.54 0.57
CA ILE A 2 13.25 -14.35 -0.17
C ILE A 2 11.74 -14.47 -0.34
N ASP A 3 10.99 -13.44 0.07
CA ASP A 3 9.54 -13.35 -0.10
C ASP A 3 9.20 -12.10 -0.94
N PHE A 4 8.15 -12.21 -1.76
CA PHE A 4 7.73 -11.15 -2.67
C PHE A 4 6.22 -11.00 -2.64
N GLY A 5 5.74 -9.76 -2.56
CA GLY A 5 4.32 -9.50 -2.53
C GLY A 5 3.90 -8.06 -2.78
N ILE A 6 2.60 -7.88 -2.87
CA ILE A 6 1.98 -6.55 -2.83
C ILE A 6 1.72 -6.21 -1.37
N ASP A 7 2.32 -5.13 -0.92
CA ASP A 7 2.21 -4.68 0.47
C ASP A 7 0.97 -3.80 0.68
N GLN A 8 0.70 -2.89 -0.26
CA GLN A 8 -0.42 -1.94 -0.19
C GLN A 8 -0.90 -1.59 -1.59
N PHE A 9 -2.17 -1.20 -1.71
CA PHE A 9 -2.66 -0.53 -2.92
C PHE A 9 -3.75 0.50 -2.62
N THR A 10 -3.89 1.46 -3.54
CA THR A 10 -4.98 2.43 -3.55
C THR A 10 -5.68 2.40 -4.89
N LEU A 11 -6.99 2.30 -4.85
CA LEU A 11 -7.86 2.42 -6.01
C LEU A 11 -8.57 3.77 -6.02
N THR A 12 -8.75 4.35 -7.20
CA THR A 12 -9.73 5.40 -7.42
C THR A 12 -10.89 4.79 -8.19
N LEU A 13 -12.06 4.81 -7.59
CA LEU A 13 -13.32 4.46 -8.23
C LEU A 13 -13.93 5.72 -8.82
N TYR A 14 -14.29 5.66 -10.09
CA TYR A 14 -15.04 6.70 -10.77
C TYR A 14 -16.50 6.31 -10.80
N VAL A 15 -17.32 7.21 -10.33
CA VAL A 15 -18.76 7.10 -10.31
C VAL A 15 -19.31 7.61 -11.62
N ASP A 16 -20.36 6.99 -12.10
CA ASP A 16 -21.12 7.51 -13.24
C ASP A 16 -21.85 8.79 -12.82
N GLU A 17 -21.70 9.86 -13.61
CA GLU A 17 -22.29 11.16 -13.29
C GLU A 17 -23.82 11.10 -13.28
N ASP A 18 -24.42 10.34 -14.20
CA ASP A 18 -25.88 10.17 -14.27
C ASP A 18 -26.41 9.40 -13.05
N GLU A 19 -25.71 8.35 -12.61
CA GLU A 19 -26.04 7.63 -11.38
C GLU A 19 -25.85 8.51 -10.14
N TYR A 20 -24.77 9.28 -10.08
CA TYR A 20 -24.49 10.19 -8.98
C TYR A 20 -25.59 11.26 -8.83
N LEU A 21 -25.99 11.89 -9.94
CA LEU A 21 -27.06 12.90 -9.97
C LEU A 21 -28.44 12.31 -9.61
N ALA A 22 -28.68 11.03 -9.94
CA ALA A 22 -29.94 10.36 -9.63
C ALA A 22 -30.12 10.03 -8.14
N TYR A 23 -29.03 9.82 -7.40
CA TYR A 23 -29.06 9.36 -6.00
C TYR A 23 -28.65 10.41 -4.96
N ASP A 24 -28.26 11.61 -5.41
CA ASP A 24 -27.84 12.72 -4.54
C ASP A 24 -26.65 12.34 -3.61
N CYS A 25 -26.47 13.04 -2.48
CA CYS A 25 -25.38 12.83 -1.54
C CYS A 25 -25.31 11.41 -0.92
N ASN A 26 -26.34 10.59 -1.08
CA ASN A 26 -26.34 9.19 -0.61
C ASN A 26 -25.61 8.21 -1.53
N TYR A 27 -25.19 8.63 -2.73
CA TYR A 27 -24.58 7.71 -3.71
C TYR A 27 -23.32 7.03 -3.17
N PHE A 28 -22.41 7.76 -2.56
CA PHE A 28 -21.18 7.18 -2.00
C PHE A 28 -21.45 6.14 -0.90
N GLN A 29 -22.50 6.34 -0.11
CA GLN A 29 -22.92 5.35 0.90
C GLN A 29 -23.46 4.08 0.24
N LEU A 30 -24.18 4.19 -0.87
CA LEU A 30 -24.65 3.03 -1.64
C LEU A 30 -23.47 2.25 -2.21
N VAL A 31 -22.49 2.96 -2.79
CA VAL A 31 -21.25 2.35 -3.30
C VAL A 31 -20.49 1.66 -2.16
N LEU A 32 -20.33 2.31 -1.02
CA LEU A 32 -19.69 1.74 0.16
C LEU A 32 -20.39 0.44 0.60
N ARG A 33 -21.72 0.43 0.69
CA ARG A 33 -22.49 -0.76 1.03
C ARG A 33 -22.32 -1.88 0.01
N ARG A 34 -22.33 -1.55 -1.30
CA ARG A 34 -22.10 -2.52 -2.37
C ARG A 34 -20.73 -3.18 -2.23
N PHE A 35 -19.67 -2.38 -2.03
CA PHE A 35 -18.32 -2.90 -1.81
C PHE A 35 -18.23 -3.75 -0.54
N SER A 36 -18.84 -3.28 0.55
CA SER A 36 -18.87 -4.01 1.82
C SER A 36 -19.51 -5.38 1.66
N ASN A 37 -20.66 -5.46 1.00
CA ASN A 37 -21.37 -6.72 0.79
C ASN A 37 -20.60 -7.66 -0.14
N GLU A 38 -20.10 -7.17 -1.28
CA GLU A 38 -19.39 -7.98 -2.27
C GLU A 38 -18.05 -8.53 -1.75
N LEU A 39 -17.42 -7.82 -0.84
CA LEU A 39 -16.15 -8.21 -0.23
C LEU A 39 -16.31 -8.79 1.19
N TYR A 40 -17.53 -8.87 1.71
CA TYR A 40 -17.81 -9.35 3.07
C TYR A 40 -17.04 -8.58 4.15
N LEU A 41 -16.90 -7.25 3.96
CA LEU A 41 -16.04 -6.44 4.82
C LEU A 41 -16.56 -6.38 6.26
N GLU A 42 -17.87 -6.27 6.45
CA GLU A 42 -18.46 -6.24 7.80
C GLU A 42 -18.34 -7.59 8.52
N GLU A 43 -18.31 -8.71 7.79
CA GLU A 43 -18.08 -10.04 8.36
C GLU A 43 -16.62 -10.25 8.77
N ILE A 44 -15.70 -9.60 8.08
CA ILE A 44 -14.25 -9.72 8.31
C ILE A 44 -13.77 -8.72 9.36
N PHE A 45 -14.19 -7.46 9.26
CA PHE A 45 -13.67 -6.34 10.05
C PHE A 45 -14.70 -5.71 11.00
N GLY A 46 -15.99 -6.03 10.84
CA GLY A 46 -17.07 -5.32 11.52
C GLY A 46 -17.54 -4.08 10.74
N LYS A 47 -18.47 -3.33 11.35
CA LYS A 47 -19.02 -2.12 10.73
C LYS A 47 -17.97 -1.03 10.63
N PRO A 48 -17.94 -0.27 9.50
CA PRO A 48 -17.01 0.83 9.36
C PRO A 48 -17.33 1.98 10.32
N VAL A 49 -16.28 2.69 10.73
CA VAL A 49 -16.38 3.88 11.56
C VAL A 49 -16.12 5.10 10.68
N LEU A 50 -17.02 6.09 10.73
CA LEU A 50 -16.77 7.40 10.13
C LEU A 50 -15.77 8.15 11.01
N LEU A 51 -14.62 8.52 10.43
CA LEU A 51 -13.59 9.26 11.15
C LEU A 51 -14.00 10.73 11.35
N PRO A 52 -13.64 11.35 12.48
CA PRO A 52 -14.06 12.71 12.80
C PRO A 52 -13.35 13.80 11.95
N HIS A 53 -12.30 13.46 11.24
CA HIS A 53 -11.49 14.38 10.45
C HIS A 53 -11.24 13.85 9.06
N GLY A 54 -11.27 14.75 8.08
CA GLY A 54 -10.88 14.48 6.71
C GLY A 54 -9.37 14.33 6.52
N ASP A 55 -8.95 13.98 5.32
CA ASP A 55 -7.56 13.82 4.91
C ASP A 55 -7.36 14.54 3.57
N GLY A 56 -6.77 15.73 3.63
CA GLY A 56 -6.54 16.57 2.46
C GLY A 56 -7.83 16.96 1.76
N TRP A 57 -8.05 16.42 0.56
CA TRP A 57 -9.23 16.70 -0.26
C TRP A 57 -10.50 15.95 0.20
N TYR A 58 -10.33 14.84 0.95
CA TYR A 58 -11.42 14.01 1.39
C TYR A 58 -11.96 14.48 2.75
N ASN A 59 -13.28 14.75 2.83
CA ASN A 59 -13.94 15.14 4.09
C ASN A 59 -14.68 13.96 4.74
N CYS A 60 -15.04 12.93 4.00
CA CYS A 60 -15.68 11.71 4.50
C CYS A 60 -14.71 10.52 4.39
N ILE A 61 -14.37 9.92 5.53
CA ILE A 61 -13.47 8.76 5.60
C ILE A 61 -14.13 7.69 6.46
N TYR A 62 -14.51 6.57 5.84
CA TYR A 62 -14.95 5.37 6.53
C TYR A 62 -13.78 4.39 6.67
N ASP A 63 -13.56 3.92 7.88
CA ASP A 63 -12.51 2.95 8.22
C ASP A 63 -13.14 1.63 8.68
N PHE A 64 -12.82 0.53 7.99
CA PHE A 64 -13.14 -0.84 8.40
C PHE A 64 -12.06 -1.45 9.28
N GLY A 65 -10.94 -0.77 9.44
CA GLY A 65 -9.82 -1.28 10.21
C GLY A 65 -10.05 -1.24 11.71
N PHE A 66 -9.13 -1.85 12.43
CA PHE A 66 -9.05 -1.82 13.89
C PHE A 66 -7.59 -1.71 14.31
N ASP A 67 -7.35 -1.08 15.44
CA ASP A 67 -6.01 -0.74 15.94
C ASP A 67 -5.21 0.07 14.89
N ASN A 68 -4.05 -0.41 14.46
CA ASN A 68 -3.21 0.23 13.45
C ASN A 68 -3.44 -0.35 12.03
N ARG A 69 -4.56 -1.02 11.80
CA ARG A 69 -4.91 -1.69 10.55
C ARG A 69 -6.05 -0.95 9.89
N HIS A 70 -5.82 -0.34 8.73
CA HIS A 70 -6.77 0.56 8.11
C HIS A 70 -7.16 0.12 6.70
N LEU A 71 -8.46 0.07 6.46
CA LEU A 71 -9.08 -0.02 5.15
C LEU A 71 -9.98 1.17 4.96
N TYR A 72 -9.53 2.16 4.23
CA TYR A 72 -10.25 3.41 4.05
C TYR A 72 -11.10 3.43 2.78
N PHE A 73 -12.31 3.94 2.92
CA PHE A 73 -13.14 4.48 1.85
C PHE A 73 -13.24 5.98 2.06
N LYS A 74 -12.70 6.75 1.09
CA LYS A 74 -12.58 8.19 1.19
C LYS A 74 -13.29 8.87 0.02
N TYR A 75 -14.13 9.85 0.31
CA TYR A 75 -14.77 10.70 -0.70
C TYR A 75 -14.95 12.11 -0.18
N ASN A 76 -15.38 13.01 -1.07
CA ASN A 76 -15.77 14.37 -0.70
C ASN A 76 -17.26 14.54 -1.04
N ASP A 77 -18.09 14.87 -0.05
CA ASP A 77 -19.53 15.07 -0.21
C ASP A 77 -19.94 16.53 -0.37
N GLU A 78 -19.04 17.47 -0.13
CA GLU A 78 -19.26 18.91 -0.32
C GLU A 78 -18.99 19.38 -1.76
N ILE A 79 -18.14 18.65 -2.48
CA ILE A 79 -17.74 18.97 -3.83
C ILE A 79 -18.37 17.94 -4.77
N LEU A 80 -18.99 18.40 -5.86
CA LEU A 80 -19.51 17.53 -6.91
C LEU A 80 -18.34 16.74 -7.54
N SER A 81 -18.01 15.65 -6.90
CA SER A 81 -16.90 14.79 -7.26
C SER A 81 -17.41 13.40 -7.59
N ASN A 82 -17.03 12.91 -8.76
CA ASN A 82 -17.33 11.56 -9.18
C ASN A 82 -16.25 10.55 -8.78
N GLN A 83 -15.50 10.82 -7.71
CA GLN A 83 -14.36 9.97 -7.32
C GLN A 83 -14.44 9.53 -5.85
N MET A 84 -14.20 8.25 -5.62
CA MET A 84 -13.96 7.66 -4.32
C MET A 84 -12.58 7.00 -4.30
N SER A 85 -11.87 7.10 -3.20
CA SER A 85 -10.60 6.41 -2.98
C SER A 85 -10.78 5.23 -2.03
N ILE A 86 -10.24 4.07 -2.39
CA ILE A 86 -10.24 2.86 -1.56
C ILE A 86 -8.78 2.51 -1.28
N VAL A 87 -8.39 2.44 0.00
CA VAL A 87 -7.01 2.23 0.42
C VAL A 87 -6.91 0.98 1.27
N PHE A 88 -6.25 -0.04 0.74
CA PHE A 88 -5.86 -1.22 1.49
C PHE A 88 -4.43 -1.05 2.02
N HIS A 89 -4.29 -0.76 3.31
CA HIS A 89 -2.99 -0.72 3.96
C HIS A 89 -2.43 -2.13 4.18
N ALA A 90 -1.12 -2.23 4.28
CA ALA A 90 -0.35 -3.46 4.29
C ALA A 90 -0.90 -4.56 5.24
N GLU A 91 -1.00 -4.27 6.52
CA GLU A 91 -1.49 -5.23 7.52
C GLU A 91 -2.95 -5.61 7.26
N THR A 92 -3.78 -4.63 6.88
CA THR A 92 -5.20 -4.85 6.58
C THR A 92 -5.39 -5.69 5.33
N LEU A 93 -4.58 -5.48 4.29
CA LEU A 93 -4.62 -6.30 3.07
C LEU A 93 -4.30 -7.77 3.38
N ARG A 94 -3.28 -8.02 4.19
CA ARG A 94 -2.91 -9.38 4.62
C ARG A 94 -4.02 -10.03 5.45
N GLU A 95 -4.56 -9.32 6.42
CA GLU A 95 -5.66 -9.80 7.26
C GLU A 95 -6.91 -10.08 6.43
N PHE A 96 -7.26 -9.18 5.51
CA PHE A 96 -8.37 -9.38 4.58
C PHE A 96 -8.19 -10.67 3.78
N LEU A 97 -7.05 -10.82 3.11
CA LEU A 97 -6.78 -12.00 2.28
C LEU A 97 -6.78 -13.30 3.11
N ARG A 98 -6.24 -13.28 4.34
CA ARG A 98 -6.24 -14.42 5.25
C ARG A 98 -7.65 -14.80 5.65
N SER A 99 -8.44 -13.84 6.11
CA SER A 99 -9.81 -14.06 6.56
C SER A 99 -10.74 -14.46 5.41
N TYR A 100 -10.57 -13.83 4.26
CA TYR A 100 -11.33 -14.16 3.05
C TYR A 100 -11.05 -15.58 2.56
N ARG A 101 -9.78 -16.02 2.56
CA ARG A 101 -9.40 -17.41 2.22
C ARG A 101 -10.02 -18.41 3.16
N ASN A 102 -10.05 -18.11 4.44
CA ASN A 102 -10.55 -19.03 5.44
C ASN A 102 -12.07 -19.17 5.47
N LYS A 103 -12.79 -18.08 5.16
CA LYS A 103 -14.24 -18.01 5.36
C LYS A 103 -15.05 -18.07 4.07
N ILE A 104 -14.50 -17.60 2.93
CA ILE A 104 -15.29 -17.31 1.73
C ILE A 104 -14.74 -18.02 0.50
N ASP A 105 -13.49 -17.74 0.10
CA ASP A 105 -12.87 -18.32 -1.10
C ASP A 105 -11.37 -18.54 -0.86
N SER A 106 -10.97 -19.79 -0.71
CA SER A 106 -9.59 -20.19 -0.48
C SER A 106 -8.62 -19.80 -1.62
N SER A 107 -9.15 -19.50 -2.80
CA SER A 107 -8.37 -19.18 -3.99
C SER A 107 -8.08 -17.70 -4.18
N ILE A 108 -8.58 -16.82 -3.29
CA ILE A 108 -8.40 -15.37 -3.42
C ILE A 108 -6.91 -14.99 -3.38
N THR A 109 -6.51 -14.16 -4.32
CA THR A 109 -5.20 -13.52 -4.40
C THR A 109 -5.41 -12.01 -4.54
N VAL A 110 -4.36 -11.21 -4.39
CA VAL A 110 -4.46 -9.76 -4.65
C VAL A 110 -4.94 -9.49 -6.08
N PHE A 111 -4.45 -10.25 -7.07
CA PHE A 111 -4.90 -10.11 -8.45
C PHE A 111 -6.40 -10.40 -8.62
N ARG A 112 -6.92 -11.48 -8.01
CA ARG A 112 -8.35 -11.79 -8.05
C ARG A 112 -9.19 -10.76 -7.30
N LEU A 113 -8.66 -10.22 -6.19
CA LEU A 113 -9.29 -9.11 -5.48
C LEU A 113 -9.39 -7.86 -6.38
N LEU A 114 -8.30 -7.45 -7.03
CA LEU A 114 -8.30 -6.31 -7.95
C LEU A 114 -9.26 -6.53 -9.13
N LYS A 115 -9.30 -7.74 -9.69
CA LYS A 115 -10.26 -8.11 -10.73
C LYS A 115 -11.70 -8.03 -10.24
N LYS A 116 -12.00 -8.53 -9.04
CA LYS A 116 -13.33 -8.42 -8.41
C LYS A 116 -13.71 -6.95 -8.18
N LEU A 117 -12.80 -6.14 -7.67
CA LEU A 117 -13.02 -4.70 -7.49
C LEU A 117 -13.31 -3.98 -8.81
N SER A 118 -12.67 -4.38 -9.91
CA SER A 118 -12.92 -3.78 -11.23
C SER A 118 -14.29 -4.10 -11.82
N THR A 119 -15.00 -5.12 -11.33
CA THR A 119 -16.38 -5.41 -11.75
C THR A 119 -17.42 -4.55 -11.03
N LEU A 120 -17.03 -3.90 -9.93
CA LEU A 120 -17.93 -3.08 -9.13
C LEU A 120 -18.09 -1.63 -9.66
N GLY A 121 -17.26 -1.23 -10.62
CA GLY A 121 -17.31 0.09 -11.24
C GLY A 121 -16.06 0.39 -12.05
N LYS A 122 -15.97 1.59 -12.59
CA LYS A 122 -14.79 2.07 -13.31
C LYS A 122 -13.68 2.40 -12.32
N VAL A 123 -12.79 1.46 -12.06
CA VAL A 123 -11.67 1.61 -11.10
C VAL A 123 -10.34 1.84 -11.80
N ARG A 124 -9.50 2.59 -11.13
CA ARG A 124 -8.11 2.84 -11.51
C ARG A 124 -7.21 2.57 -10.31
N LEU A 125 -6.15 1.81 -10.53
CA LEU A 125 -5.09 1.63 -9.55
C LEU A 125 -4.26 2.93 -9.48
N SER A 126 -4.35 3.66 -8.38
CA SER A 126 -3.68 4.96 -8.21
C SER A 126 -2.39 4.88 -7.40
N ARG A 127 -2.22 3.81 -6.61
CA ARG A 127 -0.98 3.46 -5.92
C ARG A 127 -0.85 1.95 -5.82
N LEU A 128 0.38 1.45 -5.96
CA LEU A 128 0.75 0.06 -5.74
C LEU A 128 2.11 0.02 -5.04
N ASP A 129 2.17 -0.62 -3.90
CA ASP A 129 3.41 -0.86 -3.18
C ASP A 129 3.78 -2.35 -3.31
N ILE A 130 4.95 -2.58 -3.86
CA ILE A 130 5.53 -3.91 -4.06
C ILE A 130 6.67 -4.06 -3.07
N ALA A 131 6.69 -5.16 -2.32
CA ALA A 131 7.72 -5.45 -1.34
C ALA A 131 8.48 -6.73 -1.69
N ILE A 132 9.79 -6.72 -1.45
CA ILE A 132 10.66 -7.89 -1.48
C ILE A 132 11.36 -7.96 -0.12
N ASP A 133 11.20 -9.07 0.56
CA ASP A 133 11.80 -9.36 1.85
C ASP A 133 13.00 -10.30 1.69
N PHE A 134 14.13 -9.90 2.23
CA PHE A 134 15.34 -10.71 2.34
C PHE A 134 15.55 -11.07 3.81
N ILE A 135 15.14 -12.29 4.19
CA ILE A 135 15.21 -12.79 5.55
C ILE A 135 16.37 -13.78 5.63
N ASP A 136 17.40 -13.45 6.41
CA ASP A 136 18.64 -14.24 6.58
C ASP A 136 19.37 -14.53 5.26
N GLU A 137 19.30 -13.60 4.31
CA GLU A 137 19.98 -13.70 3.00
C GLU A 137 21.28 -12.88 2.94
N GLY A 138 21.76 -12.39 4.05
CA GLY A 138 23.00 -11.60 4.11
C GLY A 138 22.89 -10.21 3.47
N VAL A 139 21.69 -9.73 3.14
CA VAL A 139 21.47 -8.39 2.61
C VAL A 139 21.36 -7.41 3.76
N SER A 140 22.31 -6.48 3.86
CA SER A 140 22.36 -5.42 4.87
C SER A 140 22.15 -4.06 4.24
N VAL A 141 21.30 -3.23 4.83
CA VAL A 141 21.07 -1.85 4.38
C VAL A 141 22.35 -1.03 4.50
N ASP A 142 23.10 -1.19 5.59
CA ASP A 142 24.35 -0.47 5.85
C ASP A 142 25.45 -0.86 4.85
N ASP A 143 25.57 -2.16 4.53
CA ASP A 143 26.52 -2.62 3.51
C ASP A 143 26.15 -2.10 2.13
N LEU A 144 24.86 -2.14 1.79
CA LEU A 144 24.37 -1.59 0.50
C LEU A 144 24.65 -0.09 0.41
N ALA A 145 24.45 0.68 1.50
CA ALA A 145 24.76 2.10 1.55
C ALA A 145 26.25 2.37 1.29
N LYS A 146 27.14 1.63 1.93
CA LYS A 146 28.58 1.71 1.73
C LYS A 146 28.95 1.43 0.27
N ARG A 147 28.42 0.34 -0.28
CA ARG A 147 28.69 -0.04 -1.68
C ARG A 147 28.18 0.99 -2.70
N ILE A 148 27.07 1.68 -2.39
CA ILE A 148 26.59 2.80 -3.22
C ILE A 148 27.54 3.99 -3.13
N ASN A 149 27.95 4.37 -1.91
CA ASN A 149 28.86 5.47 -1.67
C ASN A 149 30.24 5.25 -2.31
N ASP A 150 30.72 4.01 -2.34
CA ASP A 150 31.99 3.58 -2.94
C ASP A 150 31.87 3.31 -4.45
N TYR A 151 30.71 3.58 -5.08
CA TYR A 151 30.42 3.28 -6.48
C TYR A 151 30.57 1.80 -6.89
N ASN A 152 30.57 0.88 -5.92
CA ASN A 152 30.53 -0.56 -6.15
C ASN A 152 29.13 -1.08 -6.51
N VAL A 153 28.08 -0.28 -6.27
CA VAL A 153 26.72 -0.49 -6.72
C VAL A 153 26.21 0.80 -7.36
N ILE A 154 25.71 0.67 -8.57
CA ILE A 154 25.14 1.79 -9.32
C ILE A 154 23.62 1.73 -9.25
N VAL A 155 23.00 2.79 -8.74
CA VAL A 155 21.55 2.96 -8.73
C VAL A 155 21.13 3.68 -9.99
N THR A 156 20.11 3.16 -10.68
CA THR A 156 19.56 3.79 -11.87
C THR A 156 18.05 4.02 -11.73
N ASN A 157 17.55 5.07 -12.36
CA ASN A 157 16.11 5.29 -12.50
C ASN A 157 15.51 4.43 -13.63
N SER A 158 14.18 4.52 -13.83
CA SER A 158 13.47 3.79 -14.88
C SER A 158 13.90 4.12 -16.31
N ARG A 159 14.61 5.24 -16.51
CA ARG A 159 15.22 5.66 -17.81
C ARG A 159 16.66 5.24 -17.93
N ARG A 160 17.16 4.41 -17.01
CA ARG A 160 18.57 3.95 -16.92
C ARG A 160 19.58 5.07 -16.67
N SER A 161 19.14 6.26 -16.26
CA SER A 161 20.07 7.31 -15.81
C SER A 161 20.59 6.98 -14.42
N VAL A 162 21.88 7.15 -14.20
CA VAL A 162 22.53 6.94 -12.90
C VAL A 162 22.02 7.97 -11.91
N ILE A 163 21.70 7.51 -10.72
CA ILE A 163 21.38 8.34 -9.55
C ILE A 163 22.68 8.49 -8.76
N SER A 164 23.12 9.72 -8.54
CA SER A 164 24.30 9.99 -7.71
C SER A 164 24.09 9.47 -6.28
N PRO A 165 25.13 8.95 -5.61
CA PRO A 165 25.05 8.59 -4.19
C PRO A 165 24.53 9.74 -3.31
N GLU A 166 24.83 10.99 -3.65
CA GLU A 166 24.36 12.20 -2.95
C GLU A 166 22.85 12.41 -3.05
N ASP A 167 22.20 11.87 -4.11
CA ASP A 167 20.75 11.91 -4.30
C ASP A 167 20.02 10.74 -3.61
N VAL A 168 20.78 9.81 -3.00
CA VAL A 168 20.24 8.73 -2.17
C VAL A 168 20.18 9.22 -0.71
N ASN A 169 18.97 9.47 -0.22
CA ASN A 169 18.80 9.88 1.17
C ASN A 169 19.02 8.70 2.12
N GLN A 170 19.95 8.85 3.04
CA GLN A 170 20.37 7.81 4.00
C GLN A 170 19.97 8.23 5.41
N ILE A 171 19.23 7.37 6.10
CA ILE A 171 18.80 7.59 7.49
C ILE A 171 19.30 6.43 8.34
N GLY A 172 19.83 6.76 9.51
CA GLY A 172 20.31 5.76 10.45
C GLY A 172 20.73 6.35 11.80
N SER A 173 21.26 5.51 12.65
CA SER A 173 21.70 5.88 13.99
C SER A 173 22.99 5.12 14.37
N GLY A 174 23.80 5.70 15.26
CA GLY A 174 25.01 5.07 15.75
C GLY A 174 26.05 4.72 14.67
N GLY A 175 26.11 5.51 13.59
CA GLY A 175 27.05 5.29 12.48
C GLY A 175 26.63 4.18 11.51
N LYS A 176 25.42 3.62 11.63
CA LYS A 176 24.87 2.63 10.70
C LYS A 176 23.68 3.20 9.94
N VAL A 177 23.62 2.91 8.63
CA VAL A 177 22.46 3.25 7.79
C VAL A 177 21.39 2.18 7.96
N GLU A 178 20.18 2.60 8.26
CA GLU A 178 19.03 1.73 8.53
C GLU A 178 17.95 1.84 7.44
N THR A 179 17.94 2.95 6.70
CA THR A 179 17.00 3.19 5.62
C THR A 179 17.66 3.97 4.49
N LEU A 180 17.42 3.54 3.27
CA LEU A 180 17.75 4.23 2.03
C LEU A 180 16.48 4.65 1.32
N TYR A 181 16.41 5.91 0.90
CA TYR A 181 15.36 6.41 0.03
C TYR A 181 15.93 6.82 -1.31
N ILE A 182 15.36 6.28 -2.37
CA ILE A 182 15.74 6.57 -3.73
C ILE A 182 14.56 7.22 -4.44
N ASN A 183 14.81 8.35 -5.07
CA ASN A 183 13.83 9.31 -5.57
C ASN A 183 13.10 10.08 -4.43
N ARG A 184 12.31 11.06 -4.85
CA ARG A 184 11.46 11.84 -3.93
C ARG A 184 10.13 11.12 -3.72
N ARG A 185 9.58 11.23 -2.53
CA ARG A 185 8.26 10.64 -2.20
C ARG A 185 7.12 11.17 -3.08
N THR A 186 7.29 12.35 -3.70
CA THR A 186 6.34 12.93 -4.66
C THR A 186 6.49 12.38 -6.08
N SER A 187 7.54 11.60 -6.36
CA SER A 187 7.80 11.03 -7.68
C SER A 187 6.79 9.93 -8.04
N ALA A 188 6.66 9.62 -9.33
CA ALA A 188 5.82 8.54 -9.82
C ALA A 188 6.26 7.15 -9.32
N SER A 189 7.54 7.01 -9.00
CA SER A 189 8.10 5.84 -8.31
C SER A 189 9.02 6.29 -7.17
N PHE A 190 8.90 5.62 -6.03
CA PHE A 190 9.71 5.87 -4.85
C PHE A 190 10.16 4.52 -4.30
N LEU A 191 11.47 4.36 -4.10
CA LEU A 191 12.05 3.14 -3.58
C LEU A 191 12.55 3.38 -2.16
N ARG A 192 12.22 2.48 -1.26
CA ARG A 192 12.69 2.43 0.11
C ARG A 192 13.35 1.08 0.37
N ILE A 193 14.56 1.10 0.94
CA ILE A 193 15.27 -0.09 1.38
C ILE A 193 15.56 0.11 2.87
N TYR A 194 15.12 -0.81 3.72
CA TYR A 194 15.22 -0.59 5.16
C TYR A 194 15.32 -1.88 5.98
N ASP A 195 15.83 -1.72 7.21
CA ASP A 195 15.86 -2.78 8.23
C ASP A 195 14.42 -3.07 8.70
N LYS A 196 13.81 -4.09 8.11
CA LYS A 196 12.44 -4.51 8.42
C LYS A 196 12.36 -5.17 9.80
N LYS A 197 13.40 -5.89 10.24
CA LYS A 197 13.46 -6.48 11.58
C LYS A 197 13.31 -5.39 12.64
N LYS A 198 14.12 -4.34 12.53
CA LYS A 198 14.09 -3.21 13.47
C LYS A 198 12.73 -2.51 13.48
N GLU A 199 12.13 -2.28 12.29
CA GLU A 199 10.81 -1.68 12.19
C GLU A 199 9.73 -2.52 12.88
N VAL A 200 9.73 -3.83 12.65
CA VAL A 200 8.73 -4.77 13.22
C VAL A 200 8.86 -4.86 14.73
N LEU A 201 10.09 -4.91 15.27
CA LEU A 201 10.32 -4.97 16.72
C LEU A 201 9.87 -3.72 17.48
N GLN A 202 9.69 -2.60 16.78
CA GLN A 202 9.21 -1.33 17.35
C GLN A 202 7.68 -1.16 17.27
N LYS A 203 6.97 -2.07 16.60
CA LYS A 203 5.52 -1.96 16.34
C LYS A 203 4.83 -3.27 16.73
N ASP A 204 3.56 -3.17 17.07
CA ASP A 204 2.70 -4.35 17.10
C ASP A 204 2.42 -4.80 15.66
N SER A 205 2.96 -5.94 15.28
CA SER A 205 2.90 -6.45 13.92
C SER A 205 2.67 -7.96 13.89
N SER A 206 1.92 -8.42 12.91
CA SER A 206 1.74 -9.85 12.62
C SER A 206 3.05 -10.59 12.31
N PHE A 207 4.12 -9.86 12.05
CA PHE A 207 5.45 -10.38 11.75
C PHE A 207 6.40 -10.45 12.96
N LEU A 208 5.92 -10.12 14.16
CA LEU A 208 6.78 -10.07 15.35
C LEU A 208 7.54 -11.39 15.58
N LYS A 209 6.87 -12.53 15.41
CA LYS A 209 7.50 -13.85 15.54
C LYS A 209 8.67 -14.01 14.56
N THR A 210 8.46 -13.72 13.28
CA THR A 210 9.51 -13.79 12.26
C THR A 210 10.68 -12.86 12.58
N ALA A 211 10.41 -11.64 13.04
CA ALA A 211 11.45 -10.67 13.41
C ALA A 211 12.27 -11.14 14.65
N MET A 212 11.67 -11.87 15.56
CA MET A 212 12.37 -12.44 16.73
C MET A 212 13.23 -13.64 16.35
N GLU A 213 12.81 -14.44 15.38
CA GLU A 213 13.48 -15.69 14.97
C GLU A 213 14.60 -15.47 13.94
N CYS A 214 14.53 -14.41 13.09
CA CYS A 214 15.57 -14.16 12.09
C CYS A 214 16.78 -13.40 12.65
N GLU A 215 17.95 -13.55 12.02
CA GLU A 215 19.14 -12.75 12.33
C GLU A 215 19.08 -11.37 11.69
N ASN A 216 18.70 -11.31 10.41
CA ASN A 216 18.53 -10.07 9.66
C ASN A 216 17.30 -10.12 8.78
N TRP A 217 16.72 -8.96 8.52
CA TRP A 217 15.61 -8.81 7.60
C TRP A 217 15.64 -7.45 6.93
N THR A 218 16.03 -7.44 5.68
CA THR A 218 16.00 -6.24 4.83
C THR A 218 14.79 -6.29 3.91
N ARG A 219 14.03 -5.20 3.83
CA ARG A 219 12.95 -5.03 2.87
C ARG A 219 13.30 -3.99 1.83
N ILE A 220 13.02 -4.34 0.58
CA ILE A 220 12.99 -3.40 -0.55
C ILE A 220 11.51 -3.17 -0.89
N GLU A 221 11.06 -1.91 -0.85
CA GLU A 221 9.69 -1.52 -1.11
C GLU A 221 9.64 -0.47 -2.22
N LEU A 222 8.91 -0.78 -3.28
CA LEU A 222 8.71 0.10 -4.43
C LEU A 222 7.27 0.61 -4.42
N GLU A 223 7.11 1.92 -4.18
CA GLU A 223 5.84 2.62 -4.29
C GLU A 223 5.69 3.16 -5.72
N LEU A 224 4.65 2.73 -6.42
CA LEU A 224 4.28 3.16 -7.75
C LEU A 224 3.02 4.02 -7.69
N LYS A 225 3.07 5.23 -8.27
CA LYS A 225 1.97 6.21 -8.28
C LYS A 225 1.42 6.47 -9.68
N LYS A 226 0.27 7.12 -9.71
CA LYS A 226 -0.62 7.44 -10.83
C LYS A 226 0.05 7.86 -12.15
N TYR A 227 1.16 8.55 -12.13
CA TYR A 227 1.65 9.25 -13.34
C TYR A 227 2.67 8.47 -14.18
N GLY A 228 2.99 7.25 -13.86
CA GLY A 228 3.98 6.50 -14.62
C GLY A 228 3.60 5.04 -14.86
N SER A 229 3.81 4.22 -13.86
CA SER A 229 3.88 2.77 -14.04
C SER A 229 2.54 2.06 -13.88
N VAL A 230 1.66 2.56 -13.00
CA VAL A 230 0.40 1.87 -12.61
C VAL A 230 -0.70 2.04 -13.66
N ALA A 231 -0.70 3.15 -14.41
CA ALA A 231 -1.73 3.41 -15.44
C ALA A 231 -1.69 2.44 -16.64
N LYS A 232 -0.67 1.58 -16.73
CA LYS A 232 -0.46 0.61 -17.81
C LYS A 232 -0.76 -0.84 -17.41
N LEU A 233 -1.14 -1.09 -16.17
CA LEU A 233 -1.64 -2.40 -15.79
C LEU A 233 -3.06 -2.55 -16.35
N ASN A 234 -3.16 -3.19 -17.50
CA ASN A 234 -4.42 -3.71 -18.00
C ASN A 234 -4.78 -4.91 -17.12
N LEU A 235 -5.64 -4.67 -16.13
CA LEU A 235 -6.22 -5.70 -15.26
C LEU A 235 -7.36 -6.43 -16.00
#